data_a8eda9c6a3ecfda5b921a9ccc381347a
#
_entry.id   a8eda9c6a3ecfda5b921a9ccc381347a
#
_cell.length_a   1.000
_cell.length_b   1.000
_cell.length_c   1.000
_cell.angle_alpha   90.00
_cell.angle_beta   90.00
_cell.angle_gamma   90.00
#
_symmetry.space_group_name_H-M   'P 1'
#
loop_
_entity.id
_entity.type
_entity.pdbx_description
1 polymer ?
#
loop_
_entity_poly.entity_id
_entity_poly.type
_entity_poly.pdbx_seq_one_letter_code
_entity_poly.pdbx_strand_id
1 'polypeptide(L)'
;MLREKLKWRPHKSESTDAGHRGGTTRSSDEVSVMETERRGCAVCFSAMVNQRWEEPVTETKPFRISKHVVWEAYRRVKSNQGAAGVDGQSIKDFEVNLKNNLYKIWNRMSSGSYFPPPVRTVDIPKADGRSRRLGIPAVSDRVAQMVVKMYLEPTVEPVFHKDSYGYISGRSALDAVGAVRERCWWYDWVIDLDIQGFFDNIDHRLMLHAVRKHTDNKWMLLYIERWLKAPAQLEDGSQIEREQGTPQGGVISPLLANIFLHHVFDEWMRVEHPSILFARYADDIIVHCCTEAQAQVMRKRIERRLARCKLKLHPRKTKIVYCKDYKRLGSYKHESFDFLGYTFRPRLCKGRTHFLGFTPAVSKSAIKAMSATIRGWKIQLWSSSSLEDMAKRINPVIRGWVNYYGKYRKSALYPILRQIEHALVRWAMRKYKRLRGHWLKATHWLGRIARREPGLFASWQCGFRPSAGQ
;
A
#
# COMPACT_ATOMS: atom_id res chain seq x y z
N MET A 1 -43.99 -13.90 -9.77
CA MET A 1 -44.21 -14.78 -8.62
C MET A 1 -42.88 -15.46 -8.30
N LEU A 2 -42.34 -15.18 -7.17
CA LEU A 2 -41.35 -15.83 -6.30
C LEU A 2 -40.45 -14.76 -5.68
N ARG A 3 -41.06 -13.95 -4.82
CA ARG A 3 -40.42 -13.28 -3.69
C ARG A 3 -40.89 -14.07 -2.48
N GLU A 4 -39.98 -14.69 -1.78
CA GLU A 4 -40.00 -14.89 -0.33
C GLU A 4 -38.99 -15.98 0.08
N LYS A 5 -38.34 -15.73 1.23
CA LYS A 5 -37.51 -16.60 2.06
C LYS A 5 -35.99 -16.46 1.87
N LEU A 6 -35.47 -15.55 2.65
CA LEU A 6 -34.22 -15.79 3.42
C LEU A 6 -34.17 -14.77 4.59
N LYS A 7 -34.86 -15.09 5.67
CA LYS A 7 -34.66 -14.49 7.01
C LYS A 7 -33.43 -15.14 7.66
N TRP A 8 -32.40 -14.33 7.82
CA TRP A 8 -31.23 -14.69 8.61
C TRP A 8 -31.57 -14.62 10.10
N ARG A 9 -31.29 -15.69 10.87
CA ARG A 9 -31.35 -15.73 12.34
C ARG A 9 -29.92 -15.89 12.86
N PRO A 10 -29.46 -15.09 13.85
CA PRO A 10 -28.20 -15.34 14.52
C PRO A 10 -28.33 -16.49 15.54
N HIS A 11 -27.34 -17.38 15.52
CA HIS A 11 -27.19 -18.41 16.54
C HIS A 11 -26.69 -17.78 17.85
N LYS A 12 -27.46 -17.98 18.94
CA LYS A 12 -27.04 -17.78 20.32
C LYS A 12 -26.12 -18.94 20.72
N SER A 13 -24.96 -18.63 21.28
CA SER A 13 -24.11 -19.56 21.97
C SER A 13 -24.60 -19.69 23.41
N GLU A 14 -25.05 -20.87 23.82
CA GLU A 14 -25.31 -21.26 25.22
C GLU A 14 -23.98 -21.61 25.89
N SER A 15 -23.82 -21.05 27.09
CA SER A 15 -22.78 -21.38 28.05
C SER A 15 -23.17 -22.61 28.84
N THR A 16 -22.27 -23.58 29.00
CA THR A 16 -22.34 -24.55 30.11
C THR A 16 -21.01 -24.58 30.85
N ASP A 17 -21.13 -24.31 32.12
CA ASP A 17 -20.15 -24.41 33.19
C ASP A 17 -19.85 -25.88 33.53
N ALA A 18 -18.61 -26.18 33.89
CA ALA A 18 -18.15 -27.03 34.99
C ALA A 18 -16.66 -27.41 34.84
N GLY A 19 -15.76 -26.91 35.64
CA GLY A 19 -15.38 -27.56 36.90
C GLY A 19 -13.95 -28.04 36.95
N HIS A 20 -13.03 -27.23 37.56
CA HIS A 20 -11.92 -27.59 38.48
C HIS A 20 -10.71 -28.44 38.06
N ARG A 21 -9.57 -27.86 38.19
CA ARG A 21 -8.36 -28.07 39.00
C ARG A 21 -7.02 -28.01 38.26
N GLY A 22 -6.22 -27.04 38.69
CA GLY A 22 -4.87 -27.25 39.20
C GLY A 22 -3.68 -27.11 38.27
N GLY A 23 -2.89 -26.04 38.45
CA GLY A 23 -1.46 -26.19 38.37
C GLY A 23 -0.65 -25.23 37.48
N THR A 24 -0.05 -24.26 38.15
CA THR A 24 1.24 -23.56 37.85
C THR A 24 1.29 -22.53 36.75
N THR A 25 1.35 -21.32 37.26
CA THR A 25 1.80 -20.03 36.71
C THR A 25 3.18 -20.06 36.06
N ARG A 26 3.31 -19.48 34.87
CA ARG A 26 4.43 -18.59 34.51
C ARG A 26 4.13 -17.78 33.24
N SER A 27 4.16 -16.47 33.47
CA SER A 27 4.44 -15.33 32.57
C SER A 27 3.64 -15.19 31.28
N SER A 28 2.50 -14.49 31.43
CA SER A 28 1.72 -13.87 30.35
C SER A 28 1.93 -12.34 30.25
N ASP A 29 3.00 -11.78 30.84
CA ASP A 29 3.11 -10.32 31.01
C ASP A 29 3.87 -9.57 29.91
N GLU A 30 4.59 -10.27 29.03
CA GLU A 30 5.34 -9.58 27.95
C GLU A 30 4.53 -9.30 26.67
N VAL A 31 3.38 -9.94 26.47
CA VAL A 31 2.55 -9.74 25.25
C VAL A 31 1.55 -8.62 25.47
N SER A 32 1.13 -8.36 26.71
CA SER A 32 0.14 -7.31 27.03
C SER A 32 0.73 -5.88 26.99
N VAL A 33 2.03 -5.73 27.20
CA VAL A 33 2.69 -4.40 27.22
C VAL A 33 2.78 -3.79 25.81
N MET A 34 3.02 -4.61 24.77
CA MET A 34 3.09 -4.10 23.39
C MET A 34 1.73 -3.74 22.77
N GLU A 35 0.64 -4.35 23.21
CA GLU A 35 -0.71 -3.98 22.73
C GLU A 35 -1.27 -2.75 23.47
N THR A 36 -0.87 -2.52 24.71
CA THR A 36 -1.30 -1.37 25.50
C THR A 36 -0.63 -0.07 25.02
N GLU A 37 0.63 -0.14 24.55
CA GLU A 37 1.33 1.02 23.97
C GLU A 37 0.73 1.45 22.61
N ARG A 38 0.19 0.53 21.80
CA ARG A 38 -0.49 0.88 20.54
C ARG A 38 -1.89 1.45 20.73
N ARG A 39 -2.61 1.06 21.78
CA ARG A 39 -3.93 1.64 22.13
C ARG A 39 -3.81 2.97 22.88
N GLY A 40 -2.81 3.14 23.70
CA GLY A 40 -2.53 4.40 24.41
C GLY A 40 -2.20 5.57 23.48
N CYS A 41 -1.57 5.33 22.33
CA CYS A 41 -1.18 6.37 21.39
C CYS A 41 -2.38 6.98 20.61
N ALA A 42 -3.47 6.22 20.39
CA ALA A 42 -4.66 6.72 19.68
C ALA A 42 -5.59 7.54 20.56
N VAL A 43 -5.69 7.20 21.86
CA VAL A 43 -6.57 7.90 22.81
C VAL A 43 -5.89 9.15 23.38
N CYS A 44 -4.57 9.15 23.56
CA CYS A 44 -3.82 10.35 23.96
C CYS A 44 -3.81 11.45 22.88
N PHE A 45 -3.93 11.11 21.60
CA PHE A 45 -3.91 12.11 20.53
C PHE A 45 -5.16 13.00 20.51
N SER A 46 -6.33 12.50 20.90
CA SER A 46 -7.55 13.30 21.03
C SER A 46 -7.53 14.19 22.27
N ALA A 47 -6.84 13.80 23.35
CA ALA A 47 -6.75 14.58 24.59
C ALA A 47 -5.64 15.63 24.55
N MET A 48 -4.54 15.41 23.82
CA MET A 48 -3.45 16.40 23.70
C MET A 48 -3.74 17.56 22.75
N VAL A 49 -4.73 17.43 21.87
CA VAL A 49 -5.16 18.56 21.02
C VAL A 49 -5.92 19.62 21.82
N ASN A 50 -6.41 19.30 23.02
CA ASN A 50 -7.17 20.21 23.88
C ASN A 50 -6.37 20.87 25.02
N GLN A 51 -5.07 20.62 25.15
CA GLN A 51 -4.25 21.47 26.04
C GLN A 51 -3.89 22.76 25.31
N ARG A 52 -4.63 23.80 25.66
CA ARG A 52 -4.38 25.22 25.31
C ARG A 52 -2.96 25.62 25.74
N TRP A 53 -2.02 25.54 24.83
CA TRP A 53 -0.88 26.42 24.84
C TRP A 53 -1.35 27.72 24.16
N GLU A 54 -1.90 28.64 24.95
CA GLU A 54 -2.17 30.00 24.49
C GLU A 54 -0.82 30.69 24.25
N GLU A 55 -0.27 30.53 23.05
CA GLU A 55 0.75 31.46 22.58
C GLU A 55 0.06 32.84 22.43
N PRO A 56 0.66 33.94 22.93
CA PRO A 56 0.09 35.27 22.76
C PRO A 56 -0.14 35.50 21.25
N VAL A 57 -1.38 35.78 20.89
CA VAL A 57 -1.82 36.04 19.53
C VAL A 57 -1.17 37.34 19.06
N THR A 58 -0.02 37.27 18.42
CA THR A 58 0.48 38.38 17.63
C THR A 58 -0.37 38.42 16.36
N GLU A 59 -1.27 39.39 16.25
CA GLU A 59 -2.20 39.62 15.12
C GLU A 59 -1.52 39.91 13.77
N THR A 60 -0.22 39.73 13.66
CA THR A 60 0.59 40.11 12.51
C THR A 60 0.58 39.12 11.34
N LYS A 61 -0.02 37.92 11.48
CA LYS A 61 0.00 36.91 10.42
C LYS A 61 -1.41 36.45 10.04
N PRO A 62 -1.73 36.43 8.73
CA PRO A 62 -3.07 36.11 8.24
C PRO A 62 -3.46 34.65 8.45
N PHE A 63 -2.49 33.74 8.67
CA PHE A 63 -2.76 32.31 8.81
C PHE A 63 -2.23 31.75 10.14
N ARG A 64 -3.12 31.08 10.88
CA ARG A 64 -2.79 30.45 12.16
C ARG A 64 -2.26 29.03 11.91
N ILE A 65 -0.94 28.86 11.93
CA ILE A 65 -0.24 27.59 11.80
C ILE A 65 0.64 27.40 13.03
N SER A 66 0.44 26.31 13.78
CA SER A 66 1.24 26.00 14.97
C SER A 66 2.67 25.62 14.58
N LYS A 67 3.67 26.18 15.29
CA LYS A 67 5.08 25.78 15.15
C LYS A 67 5.29 24.31 15.51
N HIS A 68 4.55 23.81 16.49
CA HIS A 68 4.59 22.40 16.88
C HIS A 68 4.17 21.46 15.73
N VAL A 69 3.15 21.83 14.95
CA VAL A 69 2.74 21.04 13.77
C VAL A 69 3.82 21.01 12.71
N VAL A 70 4.55 22.12 12.51
CA VAL A 70 5.69 22.15 11.57
C VAL A 70 6.83 21.22 12.02
N TRP A 71 7.10 21.19 13.34
CA TRP A 71 8.07 20.26 13.92
C TRP A 71 7.64 18.79 13.74
N GLU A 72 6.40 18.46 14.04
CA GLU A 72 5.88 17.10 13.85
C GLU A 72 5.84 16.70 12.37
N ALA A 73 5.49 17.62 11.49
CA ALA A 73 5.56 17.40 10.04
C ALA A 73 6.98 17.03 9.58
N TYR A 74 8.00 17.76 10.10
CA TYR A 74 9.38 17.41 9.82
C TYR A 74 9.75 16.00 10.34
N ARG A 75 9.35 15.64 11.57
CA ARG A 75 9.60 14.28 12.12
C ARG A 75 9.05 13.18 11.23
N ARG A 76 7.83 13.36 10.71
CA ARG A 76 7.20 12.41 9.77
C ARG A 76 7.92 12.36 8.43
N VAL A 77 8.37 13.50 7.90
CA VAL A 77 9.18 13.54 6.67
C VAL A 77 10.52 12.84 6.88
N LYS A 78 11.19 13.08 8.01
CA LYS A 78 12.45 12.41 8.38
C LYS A 78 12.30 10.89 8.46
N SER A 79 11.25 10.39 9.10
CA SER A 79 11.01 8.94 9.23
C SER A 79 10.80 8.24 7.87
N ASN A 80 10.20 8.93 6.91
CA ASN A 80 9.97 8.41 5.55
C ASN A 80 11.22 8.49 4.65
N GLN A 81 12.27 9.18 5.09
CA GLN A 81 13.49 9.40 4.31
C GLN A 81 13.21 10.01 2.91
N GLY A 82 14.02 9.67 1.91
CA GLY A 82 13.82 10.06 0.51
C GLY A 82 14.97 10.90 -0.03
N ALA A 83 15.05 10.96 -1.36
CA ALA A 83 16.10 11.67 -2.08
C ALA A 83 15.96 13.20 -1.99
N ALA A 84 17.03 13.93 -2.26
CA ALA A 84 17.03 15.38 -2.36
C ALA A 84 16.15 15.88 -3.51
N GLY A 85 15.53 17.06 -3.35
CA GLY A 85 14.74 17.72 -4.37
C GLY A 85 15.61 18.44 -5.43
N VAL A 86 15.05 19.49 -6.02
CA VAL A 86 15.72 20.34 -7.02
C VAL A 86 16.91 21.11 -6.44
N ASP A 87 16.85 21.43 -5.14
CA ASP A 87 17.87 22.14 -4.38
C ASP A 87 19.10 21.27 -4.01
N GLY A 88 19.08 19.98 -4.32
CA GLY A 88 20.13 19.04 -3.95
C GLY A 88 20.24 18.77 -2.44
N GLN A 89 19.44 19.44 -1.61
CA GLN A 89 19.52 19.34 -0.16
C GLN A 89 18.95 18.01 0.35
N SER A 90 19.80 17.18 0.97
CA SER A 90 19.37 15.98 1.67
C SER A 90 18.69 16.30 3.02
N ILE A 91 18.05 15.31 3.63
CA ILE A 91 17.50 15.48 5.00
C ILE A 91 18.59 15.81 6.00
N LYS A 92 19.79 15.22 5.87
CA LYS A 92 20.94 15.51 6.74
C LYS A 92 21.41 16.96 6.59
N ASP A 93 21.50 17.47 5.37
CA ASP A 93 21.89 18.87 5.10
C ASP A 93 20.84 19.84 5.66
N PHE A 94 19.55 19.47 5.53
CA PHE A 94 18.45 20.24 6.12
C PHE A 94 18.56 20.31 7.67
N GLU A 95 19.04 19.24 8.31
CA GLU A 95 19.22 19.14 9.76
C GLU A 95 20.35 20.04 10.31
N VAL A 96 21.37 20.36 9.51
CA VAL A 96 22.48 21.23 9.94
C VAL A 96 21.97 22.57 10.48
N ASN A 97 20.93 23.12 9.87
CA ASN A 97 20.32 24.37 10.33
C ASN A 97 18.81 24.23 10.59
N LEU A 98 18.45 23.16 11.27
CA LEU A 98 17.06 22.70 11.44
C LEU A 98 16.13 23.80 11.98
N LYS A 99 16.51 24.45 13.08
CA LYS A 99 15.68 25.48 13.73
C LYS A 99 15.33 26.61 12.77
N ASN A 100 16.31 27.15 12.05
CA ASN A 100 16.09 28.22 11.09
C ASN A 100 15.31 27.76 9.86
N ASN A 101 15.56 26.55 9.37
CA ASN A 101 14.84 25.98 8.24
C ASN A 101 13.35 25.80 8.55
N LEU A 102 13.02 25.26 9.72
CA LEU A 102 11.63 25.12 10.18
C LEU A 102 10.97 26.46 10.46
N TYR A 103 11.70 27.42 11.05
CA TYR A 103 11.20 28.78 11.26
C TYR A 103 10.88 29.47 9.92
N LYS A 104 11.74 29.34 8.91
CA LYS A 104 11.50 29.89 7.56
C LYS A 104 10.22 29.31 6.95
N ILE A 105 10.01 27.99 7.05
CA ILE A 105 8.81 27.32 6.53
C ILE A 105 7.57 27.86 7.26
N TRP A 106 7.58 27.81 8.60
CA TRP A 106 6.47 28.29 9.42
C TRP A 106 6.16 29.78 9.11
N ASN A 107 7.18 30.63 9.08
CA ASN A 107 7.02 32.07 8.87
C ASN A 107 6.39 32.38 7.51
N ARG A 108 6.91 31.75 6.43
CA ARG A 108 6.39 31.92 5.06
C ARG A 108 5.00 31.34 4.88
N MET A 109 4.70 30.16 5.48
CA MET A 109 3.37 29.59 5.42
C MET A 109 2.35 30.44 6.20
N SER A 110 2.71 30.93 7.38
CA SER A 110 1.80 31.76 8.21
C SER A 110 1.56 33.14 7.59
N SER A 111 2.48 33.69 6.81
CA SER A 111 2.32 34.97 6.10
C SER A 111 1.70 34.85 4.69
N GLY A 112 1.45 33.63 4.19
CA GLY A 112 0.97 33.45 2.83
C GLY A 112 2.06 33.56 1.73
N SER A 113 3.31 33.80 2.10
CA SER A 113 4.42 34.02 1.16
C SER A 113 5.24 32.77 0.84
N TYR A 114 4.75 31.57 1.21
CA TYR A 114 5.39 30.31 0.82
C TYR A 114 5.04 29.97 -0.63
N PHE A 115 6.06 29.86 -1.46
CA PHE A 115 5.97 29.36 -2.84
C PHE A 115 6.79 28.06 -2.95
N PRO A 116 6.18 26.97 -3.45
CA PRO A 116 6.90 25.73 -3.65
C PRO A 116 7.98 25.89 -4.75
N PRO A 117 9.18 25.33 -4.53
CA PRO A 117 10.15 25.23 -5.60
C PRO A 117 9.68 24.26 -6.69
N PRO A 118 10.30 24.27 -7.89
CA PRO A 118 10.03 23.26 -8.90
C PRO A 118 10.23 21.84 -8.37
N VAL A 119 9.45 20.90 -8.88
CA VAL A 119 9.54 19.49 -8.48
C VAL A 119 10.53 18.76 -9.38
N ARG A 120 11.64 18.26 -8.82
CA ARG A 120 12.61 17.45 -9.58
C ARG A 120 11.96 16.18 -10.08
N THR A 121 12.05 15.87 -11.37
CA THR A 121 11.51 14.66 -11.96
C THR A 121 12.59 13.62 -12.22
N VAL A 122 12.23 12.35 -12.01
CA VAL A 122 13.06 11.18 -12.33
C VAL A 122 12.20 10.17 -13.06
N ASP A 123 12.67 9.70 -14.22
CA ASP A 123 11.97 8.70 -14.99
C ASP A 123 12.34 7.28 -14.56
N ILE A 124 11.35 6.54 -14.02
CA ILE A 124 11.51 5.14 -13.58
C ILE A 124 10.96 4.21 -14.68
N PRO A 125 11.78 3.29 -15.23
CA PRO A 125 11.31 2.36 -16.25
C PRO A 125 10.25 1.40 -15.70
N LYS A 126 9.15 1.23 -16.45
CA LYS A 126 8.11 0.23 -16.17
C LYS A 126 8.44 -1.09 -16.87
N ALA A 127 7.85 -2.18 -16.37
CA ALA A 127 8.01 -3.51 -16.96
C ALA A 127 7.47 -3.63 -18.42
N ASP A 128 6.63 -2.69 -18.84
CA ASP A 128 6.04 -2.61 -20.19
C ASP A 128 6.85 -1.73 -21.17
N GLY A 129 8.06 -1.32 -20.78
CA GLY A 129 8.97 -0.49 -21.58
C GLY A 129 8.67 1.01 -21.56
N ARG A 130 7.58 1.45 -20.90
CA ARG A 130 7.28 2.88 -20.68
C ARG A 130 8.01 3.38 -19.45
N SER A 131 8.16 4.69 -19.31
CA SER A 131 8.62 5.31 -18.07
C SER A 131 7.47 5.76 -17.19
N ARG A 132 7.74 5.88 -15.89
CA ARG A 132 6.88 6.54 -14.92
C ARG A 132 7.64 7.72 -14.37
N ARG A 133 7.13 8.92 -14.59
CA ARG A 133 7.72 10.13 -14.06
C ARG A 133 7.43 10.28 -12.58
N LEU A 134 8.45 10.22 -11.74
CA LEU A 134 8.35 10.43 -10.30
C LEU A 134 8.78 11.89 -10.00
N GLY A 135 7.94 12.60 -9.25
CA GLY A 135 8.28 13.95 -8.78
C GLY A 135 8.86 13.90 -7.36
N ILE A 136 10.01 14.51 -7.17
CA ILE A 136 10.70 14.58 -5.88
C ILE A 136 10.71 16.04 -5.40
N PRO A 137 9.79 16.44 -4.48
CA PRO A 137 9.79 17.77 -3.89
C PRO A 137 11.01 17.99 -2.99
N ALA A 138 11.46 19.23 -2.82
CA ALA A 138 12.48 19.61 -1.85
C ALA A 138 12.09 19.20 -0.41
N VAL A 139 13.07 19.05 0.48
CA VAL A 139 12.79 18.65 1.88
C VAL A 139 11.89 19.67 2.56
N SER A 140 12.16 20.97 2.36
CA SER A 140 11.33 22.06 2.87
C SER A 140 9.89 21.98 2.40
N ASP A 141 9.69 21.63 1.11
CA ASP A 141 8.36 21.52 0.51
C ASP A 141 7.62 20.27 1.00
N ARG A 142 8.31 19.15 1.21
CA ARG A 142 7.72 17.96 1.85
C ARG A 142 7.22 18.25 3.26
N VAL A 143 7.95 19.07 4.04
CA VAL A 143 7.50 19.51 5.37
C VAL A 143 6.26 20.40 5.25
N ALA A 144 6.25 21.37 4.35
CA ALA A 144 5.10 22.25 4.12
C ALA A 144 3.84 21.45 3.67
N GLN A 145 3.99 20.51 2.75
CA GLN A 145 2.92 19.60 2.33
C GLN A 145 2.40 18.73 3.48
N MET A 146 3.31 18.23 4.34
CA MET A 146 2.94 17.44 5.50
C MET A 146 2.13 18.27 6.52
N VAL A 147 2.46 19.54 6.70
CA VAL A 147 1.65 20.45 7.55
C VAL A 147 0.21 20.51 7.05
N VAL A 148 0.00 20.81 5.76
CA VAL A 148 -1.37 20.85 5.20
C VAL A 148 -2.07 19.50 5.31
N LYS A 149 -1.34 18.41 5.02
CA LYS A 149 -1.87 17.04 5.16
C LYS A 149 -2.36 16.77 6.58
N MET A 150 -1.58 17.13 7.61
CA MET A 150 -1.93 16.91 9.02
C MET A 150 -3.19 17.66 9.46
N TYR A 151 -3.48 18.82 8.86
CA TYR A 151 -4.73 19.56 9.13
C TYR A 151 -5.92 19.02 8.35
N LEU A 152 -5.72 18.59 7.09
CA LEU A 152 -6.79 18.17 6.20
C LEU A 152 -7.19 16.70 6.40
N GLU A 153 -6.23 15.79 6.64
CA GLU A 153 -6.46 14.36 6.73
C GLU A 153 -7.52 13.96 7.78
N PRO A 154 -7.52 14.51 9.01
CA PRO A 154 -8.53 14.17 10.02
C PRO A 154 -9.97 14.55 9.64
N THR A 155 -10.14 15.56 8.79
CA THR A 155 -11.48 15.97 8.33
C THR A 155 -12.01 15.13 7.17
N VAL A 156 -11.13 14.57 6.36
CA VAL A 156 -11.53 13.82 5.15
C VAL A 156 -11.52 12.31 5.32
N GLU A 157 -10.66 11.74 6.17
CA GLU A 157 -10.60 10.29 6.36
C GLU A 157 -11.92 9.66 6.85
N PRO A 158 -12.68 10.28 7.79
CA PRO A 158 -13.94 9.71 8.26
C PRO A 158 -15.03 9.61 7.20
N VAL A 159 -14.97 10.43 6.14
CA VAL A 159 -15.99 10.44 5.08
C VAL A 159 -15.66 9.51 3.92
N PHE A 160 -14.44 8.97 3.85
CA PHE A 160 -14.07 8.04 2.79
C PHE A 160 -14.87 6.75 2.84
N HIS A 161 -15.32 6.30 1.66
CA HIS A 161 -16.12 5.08 1.53
C HIS A 161 -15.42 3.88 2.20
N LYS A 162 -16.19 3.01 2.87
CA LYS A 162 -15.68 1.83 3.58
C LYS A 162 -14.86 0.87 2.71
N ASP A 163 -15.17 0.81 1.42
CA ASP A 163 -14.51 -0.04 0.43
C ASP A 163 -13.37 0.68 -0.33
N SER A 164 -12.92 1.83 0.15
CA SER A 164 -11.69 2.51 -0.27
C SER A 164 -10.59 2.24 0.75
N TYR A 165 -9.44 1.71 0.31
CA TYR A 165 -8.40 1.16 1.19
C TYR A 165 -7.04 1.85 1.06
N GLY A 166 -6.70 2.37 -0.11
CA GLY A 166 -5.36 2.93 -0.37
C GLY A 166 -5.10 4.25 0.33
N TYR A 167 -3.96 4.36 1.02
CA TYR A 167 -3.51 5.59 1.71
C TYR A 167 -4.49 6.13 2.76
N ILE A 168 -5.26 5.28 3.41
CA ILE A 168 -6.21 5.61 4.47
C ILE A 168 -5.75 4.90 5.75
N SER A 169 -5.74 5.64 6.88
CA SER A 169 -5.30 5.11 8.17
C SER A 169 -6.16 3.91 8.60
N GLY A 170 -5.51 2.89 9.17
CA GLY A 170 -6.20 1.68 9.65
C GLY A 170 -6.70 0.74 8.56
N ARG A 171 -6.47 1.03 7.27
CA ARG A 171 -6.85 0.15 6.14
C ARG A 171 -5.61 -0.32 5.39
N SER A 172 -5.58 -1.57 4.97
CA SER A 172 -4.42 -2.17 4.31
C SER A 172 -4.74 -2.75 2.94
N ALA A 173 -3.69 -2.99 2.16
CA ALA A 173 -3.82 -3.71 0.88
C ALA A 173 -4.35 -5.14 1.07
N LEU A 174 -4.03 -5.79 2.20
CA LEU A 174 -4.55 -7.13 2.51
C LEU A 174 -6.06 -7.13 2.82
N ASP A 175 -6.59 -6.05 3.40
CA ASP A 175 -8.03 -5.90 3.61
C ASP A 175 -8.75 -5.75 2.27
N ALA A 176 -8.21 -4.94 1.36
CA ALA A 176 -8.73 -4.82 0.00
C ALA A 176 -8.73 -6.17 -0.75
N VAL A 177 -7.62 -6.91 -0.71
CA VAL A 177 -7.52 -8.25 -1.32
C VAL A 177 -8.49 -9.22 -0.66
N GLY A 178 -8.68 -9.13 0.66
CA GLY A 178 -9.65 -9.93 1.42
C GLY A 178 -11.08 -9.69 0.97
N ALA A 179 -11.50 -8.43 0.89
CA ALA A 179 -12.83 -8.03 0.42
C ALA A 179 -13.10 -8.49 -1.02
N VAL A 180 -12.13 -8.27 -1.94
CA VAL A 180 -12.24 -8.75 -3.32
C VAL A 180 -12.34 -10.27 -3.38
N ARG A 181 -11.52 -11.02 -2.60
CA ARG A 181 -11.55 -12.48 -2.53
C ARG A 181 -12.93 -13.00 -2.12
N GLU A 182 -13.48 -12.45 -1.05
CA GLU A 182 -14.79 -12.86 -0.52
C GLU A 182 -15.89 -12.58 -1.54
N ARG A 183 -15.90 -11.40 -2.14
CA ARG A 183 -16.90 -11.01 -3.13
C ARG A 183 -16.83 -11.83 -4.43
N CYS A 184 -15.64 -12.22 -4.89
CA CYS A 184 -15.49 -13.12 -6.03
C CYS A 184 -16.13 -14.50 -5.83
N TRP A 185 -16.51 -14.90 -4.62
CA TRP A 185 -17.25 -16.13 -4.38
C TRP A 185 -18.76 -15.98 -4.59
N TRP A 186 -19.28 -14.73 -4.52
CA TRP A 186 -20.71 -14.43 -4.63
C TRP A 186 -21.08 -13.79 -5.97
N TYR A 187 -20.12 -13.11 -6.62
CA TYR A 187 -20.33 -12.41 -7.87
C TYR A 187 -19.59 -13.12 -9.00
N ASP A 188 -20.31 -13.36 -10.09
CA ASP A 188 -19.76 -14.13 -11.22
C ASP A 188 -18.83 -13.31 -12.10
N TRP A 189 -18.95 -11.99 -12.06
CA TRP A 189 -18.21 -11.08 -12.92
C TRP A 189 -17.53 -9.97 -12.15
N VAL A 190 -16.38 -9.59 -12.65
CA VAL A 190 -15.59 -8.49 -12.11
C VAL A 190 -15.20 -7.56 -13.24
N ILE A 191 -15.25 -6.24 -13.00
CA ILE A 191 -14.61 -5.25 -13.86
C ILE A 191 -13.31 -4.85 -13.16
N ASP A 192 -12.19 -5.19 -13.78
CA ASP A 192 -10.85 -4.74 -13.41
C ASP A 192 -10.59 -3.40 -14.12
N LEU A 193 -10.60 -2.30 -13.39
CA LEU A 193 -10.54 -0.93 -13.92
C LEU A 193 -9.13 -0.36 -13.77
N ASP A 194 -8.60 0.18 -14.86
CA ASP A 194 -7.34 0.95 -14.88
C ASP A 194 -7.62 2.35 -15.46
N ILE A 195 -7.35 3.39 -14.69
CA ILE A 195 -7.49 4.78 -15.12
C ILE A 195 -6.21 5.22 -15.83
N GLN A 196 -6.32 5.68 -17.07
CA GLN A 196 -5.15 6.07 -17.86
C GLN A 196 -4.46 7.30 -17.29
N GLY A 197 -3.22 7.15 -16.82
CA GLY A 197 -2.40 8.25 -16.33
C GLY A 197 -3.07 9.09 -15.24
N PHE A 198 -3.72 8.43 -14.27
CA PHE A 198 -4.59 9.08 -13.29
C PHE A 198 -3.95 10.32 -12.66
N PHE A 199 -2.76 10.18 -12.05
CA PHE A 199 -2.07 11.29 -11.37
C PHE A 199 -1.69 12.44 -12.33
N ASP A 200 -1.45 12.14 -13.60
CA ASP A 200 -1.01 13.12 -14.59
C ASP A 200 -2.19 13.87 -15.25
N ASN A 201 -3.42 13.31 -15.13
CA ASN A 201 -4.60 13.84 -15.82
C ASN A 201 -5.68 14.43 -14.90
N ILE A 202 -5.39 14.59 -13.60
CA ILE A 202 -6.35 15.21 -12.67
C ILE A 202 -6.49 16.69 -13.02
N ASP A 203 -7.72 17.12 -13.36
CA ASP A 203 -8.02 18.54 -13.59
C ASP A 203 -7.92 19.36 -12.31
N HIS A 204 -7.13 20.43 -12.31
CA HIS A 204 -6.87 21.24 -11.12
C HIS A 204 -8.13 21.94 -10.59
N ARG A 205 -9.05 22.39 -11.47
CA ARG A 205 -10.29 23.06 -11.05
C ARG A 205 -11.21 22.07 -10.35
N LEU A 206 -11.37 20.88 -10.92
CA LEU A 206 -12.18 19.82 -10.32
C LEU A 206 -11.55 19.33 -9.00
N MET A 207 -10.23 19.22 -8.91
CA MET A 207 -9.53 18.89 -7.67
C MET A 207 -9.80 19.93 -6.58
N LEU A 208 -9.61 21.20 -6.87
CA LEU A 208 -9.87 22.28 -5.91
C LEU A 208 -11.36 22.33 -5.52
N HIS A 209 -12.26 22.06 -6.45
CA HIS A 209 -13.70 21.94 -6.13
C HIS A 209 -13.97 20.77 -5.18
N ALA A 210 -13.33 19.61 -5.37
CA ALA A 210 -13.46 18.47 -4.47
C ALA A 210 -12.89 18.79 -3.07
N VAL A 211 -11.74 19.45 -2.98
CA VAL A 211 -11.13 19.85 -1.68
C VAL A 211 -12.01 20.86 -0.94
N ARG A 212 -12.61 21.85 -1.63
CA ARG A 212 -13.52 22.84 -1.05
C ARG A 212 -14.77 22.25 -0.39
N LYS A 213 -15.15 21.02 -0.72
CA LYS A 213 -16.24 20.33 -0.03
C LYS A 213 -15.87 19.87 1.39
N HIS A 214 -14.59 19.87 1.71
CA HIS A 214 -14.08 19.39 3.00
C HIS A 214 -13.43 20.48 3.84
N THR A 215 -13.07 21.61 3.24
CA THR A 215 -12.45 22.72 3.96
C THR A 215 -12.66 24.06 3.27
N ASP A 216 -13.02 25.08 4.06
CA ASP A 216 -13.07 26.49 3.62
C ASP A 216 -11.80 27.25 4.01
N ASN A 217 -10.81 26.53 4.55
CA ASN A 217 -9.60 27.15 5.06
C ASN A 217 -8.76 27.72 3.90
N LYS A 218 -8.69 29.05 3.85
CA LYS A 218 -8.07 29.81 2.76
C LYS A 218 -6.60 29.45 2.53
N TRP A 219 -5.81 29.25 3.61
CA TRP A 219 -4.39 28.96 3.45
C TRP A 219 -4.14 27.52 2.94
N MET A 220 -4.96 26.55 3.36
CA MET A 220 -4.85 25.18 2.81
C MET A 220 -5.14 25.17 1.31
N LEU A 221 -6.22 25.82 0.89
CA LEU A 221 -6.59 25.92 -0.52
C LEU A 221 -5.52 26.64 -1.34
N LEU A 222 -4.95 27.76 -0.81
CA LEU A 222 -3.87 28.49 -1.43
C LEU A 222 -2.65 27.61 -1.70
N TYR A 223 -2.21 26.83 -0.70
CA TYR A 223 -1.01 26.00 -0.87
C TYR A 223 -1.26 24.78 -1.72
N ILE A 224 -2.44 24.15 -1.63
CA ILE A 224 -2.82 23.06 -2.54
C ILE A 224 -2.79 23.55 -3.99
N GLU A 225 -3.36 24.72 -4.27
CA GLU A 225 -3.34 25.31 -5.62
C GLU A 225 -1.91 25.57 -6.11
N ARG A 226 -1.03 26.12 -5.26
CA ARG A 226 0.37 26.36 -5.59
C ARG A 226 1.12 25.05 -5.89
N TRP A 227 0.88 23.98 -5.11
CA TRP A 227 1.52 22.69 -5.37
C TRP A 227 0.99 21.99 -6.64
N LEU A 228 -0.27 22.16 -6.97
CA LEU A 228 -0.82 21.64 -8.23
C LEU A 228 -0.17 22.33 -9.43
N LYS A 229 0.08 23.63 -9.33
CA LYS A 229 0.70 24.47 -10.39
C LYS A 229 2.23 24.47 -10.37
N ALA A 230 2.88 23.91 -9.34
CA ALA A 230 4.33 23.90 -9.24
C ALA A 230 4.97 23.24 -10.46
N PRO A 231 5.94 23.90 -11.14
CA PRO A 231 6.54 23.35 -12.35
C PRO A 231 7.33 22.08 -12.07
N ALA A 232 7.47 21.23 -13.09
CA ALA A 232 8.31 20.05 -13.07
C ALA A 232 9.67 20.38 -13.68
N GLN A 233 10.76 20.10 -12.97
CA GLN A 233 12.11 20.22 -13.52
C GLN A 233 12.60 18.87 -14.04
N LEU A 234 13.01 18.83 -15.30
CA LEU A 234 13.59 17.67 -15.95
C LEU A 234 15.07 17.49 -15.59
N GLU A 235 15.67 16.37 -16.01
CA GLU A 235 17.08 16.05 -15.75
C GLU A 235 18.05 17.02 -16.44
N ASP A 236 17.66 17.61 -17.57
CA ASP A 236 18.39 18.65 -18.30
C ASP A 236 18.29 20.04 -17.68
N GLY A 237 17.56 20.20 -16.58
CA GLY A 237 17.32 21.47 -15.90
C GLY A 237 16.16 22.29 -16.47
N SER A 238 15.56 21.90 -17.59
CA SER A 238 14.39 22.57 -18.16
C SER A 238 13.16 22.43 -17.25
N GLN A 239 12.28 23.42 -17.27
CA GLN A 239 11.05 23.42 -16.48
C GLN A 239 9.83 23.31 -17.38
N ILE A 240 8.89 22.48 -16.95
CA ILE A 240 7.59 22.31 -17.61
C ILE A 240 6.52 22.80 -16.67
N GLU A 241 5.73 23.77 -17.10
CA GLU A 241 4.55 24.23 -16.39
C GLU A 241 3.51 23.11 -16.30
N ARG A 242 2.74 23.14 -15.23
CA ARG A 242 1.77 22.10 -14.94
C ARG A 242 0.36 22.65 -14.92
N GLU A 243 -0.41 22.32 -15.96
CA GLU A 243 -1.81 22.74 -16.11
C GLU A 243 -2.81 21.71 -15.55
N GLN A 244 -2.36 20.47 -15.40
CA GLN A 244 -3.15 19.35 -14.84
C GLN A 244 -2.25 18.37 -14.10
N GLY A 245 -2.85 17.47 -13.35
CA GLY A 245 -2.17 16.43 -12.60
C GLY A 245 -1.61 16.88 -11.25
N THR A 246 -1.07 15.92 -10.53
CA THR A 246 -0.36 16.13 -9.25
C THR A 246 0.93 15.30 -9.25
N PRO A 247 2.04 15.79 -8.65
CA PRO A 247 3.31 15.08 -8.65
C PRO A 247 3.18 13.68 -8.05
N GLN A 248 3.57 12.64 -8.81
CA GLN A 248 3.71 11.30 -8.24
C GLN A 248 4.94 11.27 -7.33
N GLY A 249 4.74 11.31 -6.01
CA GLY A 249 5.79 11.37 -4.98
C GLY A 249 5.68 12.59 -4.07
N GLY A 250 4.75 13.52 -4.32
CA GLY A 250 4.37 14.54 -3.36
C GLY A 250 3.74 13.93 -2.10
N VAL A 251 4.01 14.53 -0.94
CA VAL A 251 3.51 14.04 0.35
C VAL A 251 1.99 14.15 0.45
N ILE A 252 1.40 15.20 -0.11
CA ILE A 252 -0.05 15.44 -0.08
C ILE A 252 -0.78 14.78 -1.25
N SER A 253 -0.08 14.42 -2.34
CA SER A 253 -0.69 13.91 -3.57
C SER A 253 -1.58 12.67 -3.37
N PRO A 254 -1.23 11.67 -2.53
CA PRO A 254 -2.11 10.53 -2.26
C PRO A 254 -3.42 10.92 -1.60
N LEU A 255 -3.41 11.88 -0.67
CA LEU A 255 -4.61 12.39 0.00
C LEU A 255 -5.52 13.11 -1.00
N LEU A 256 -4.95 14.01 -1.80
CA LEU A 256 -5.68 14.73 -2.85
C LEU A 256 -6.29 13.75 -3.88
N ALA A 257 -5.54 12.75 -4.30
CA ALA A 257 -6.01 11.70 -5.20
C ALA A 257 -7.22 10.94 -4.62
N ASN A 258 -7.18 10.62 -3.32
CA ASN A 258 -8.29 9.97 -2.62
C ASN A 258 -9.51 10.90 -2.50
N ILE A 259 -9.34 12.18 -2.16
CA ILE A 259 -10.44 13.17 -2.14
C ILE A 259 -11.09 13.25 -3.52
N PHE A 260 -10.30 13.32 -4.57
CA PHE A 260 -10.81 13.40 -5.94
C PHE A 260 -11.64 12.16 -6.31
N LEU A 261 -11.09 10.96 -6.14
CA LEU A 261 -11.79 9.71 -6.46
C LEU A 261 -12.98 9.43 -5.54
N HIS A 262 -12.94 9.90 -4.30
CA HIS A 262 -14.11 9.84 -3.42
C HIS A 262 -15.33 10.51 -4.06
N HIS A 263 -15.18 11.73 -4.61
CA HIS A 263 -16.28 12.43 -5.27
C HIS A 263 -16.57 11.96 -6.70
N VAL A 264 -15.52 11.58 -7.44
CA VAL A 264 -15.67 11.16 -8.84
C VAL A 264 -16.27 9.77 -8.94
N PHE A 265 -15.88 8.86 -8.04
CA PHE A 265 -16.22 7.44 -8.13
C PHE A 265 -16.97 6.92 -6.91
N ASP A 266 -16.42 7.03 -5.69
CA ASP A 266 -16.97 6.35 -4.51
C ASP A 266 -18.40 6.83 -4.19
N GLU A 267 -18.61 8.15 -4.08
CA GLU A 267 -19.92 8.74 -3.77
C GLU A 267 -20.91 8.56 -4.92
N TRP A 268 -20.44 8.65 -6.16
CA TRP A 268 -21.27 8.37 -7.31
C TRP A 268 -21.77 6.92 -7.32
N MET A 269 -20.88 5.95 -7.02
CA MET A 269 -21.27 4.54 -6.87
C MET A 269 -22.25 4.34 -5.72
N ARG A 270 -22.01 4.98 -4.57
CA ARG A 270 -22.88 4.88 -3.41
C ARG A 270 -24.31 5.38 -3.68
N VAL A 271 -24.43 6.51 -4.40
CA VAL A 271 -25.71 7.17 -4.65
C VAL A 271 -26.47 6.54 -5.84
N GLU A 272 -25.81 6.38 -6.98
CA GLU A 272 -26.46 5.92 -8.20
C GLU A 272 -26.47 4.39 -8.38
N HIS A 273 -25.56 3.67 -7.70
CA HIS A 273 -25.39 2.22 -7.85
C HIS A 273 -25.19 1.51 -6.51
N PRO A 274 -26.06 1.71 -5.49
CA PRO A 274 -25.85 1.21 -4.12
C PRO A 274 -25.81 -0.32 -4.01
N SER A 275 -26.35 -1.04 -4.99
CA SER A 275 -26.32 -2.51 -5.05
C SER A 275 -25.04 -3.08 -5.67
N ILE A 276 -24.19 -2.24 -6.27
CA ILE A 276 -22.97 -2.66 -6.93
C ILE A 276 -21.79 -2.46 -5.97
N LEU A 277 -21.17 -3.56 -5.57
CA LEU A 277 -20.01 -3.52 -4.68
C LEU A 277 -18.73 -3.27 -5.46
N PHE A 278 -17.82 -2.53 -4.86
CA PHE A 278 -16.48 -2.28 -5.40
C PHE A 278 -15.42 -2.34 -4.30
N ALA A 279 -14.17 -2.49 -4.69
CA ALA A 279 -13.01 -2.29 -3.82
C ALA A 279 -12.02 -1.39 -4.54
N ARG A 280 -11.60 -0.30 -3.89
CA ARG A 280 -10.65 0.66 -4.46
C ARG A 280 -9.40 0.78 -3.60
N TYR A 281 -8.25 0.68 -4.23
CA TYR A 281 -6.96 0.99 -3.62
C TYR A 281 -6.25 2.05 -4.46
N ALA A 282 -6.34 3.32 -4.06
CA ALA A 282 -5.96 4.47 -4.89
C ALA A 282 -6.71 4.45 -6.24
N ASP A 283 -5.99 4.31 -7.35
CA ASP A 283 -6.51 4.22 -8.72
C ASP A 283 -6.80 2.79 -9.21
N ASP A 284 -6.39 1.76 -8.45
CA ASP A 284 -6.73 0.36 -8.72
C ASP A 284 -8.15 0.06 -8.19
N ILE A 285 -9.09 -0.26 -9.08
CA ILE A 285 -10.50 -0.42 -8.75
C ILE A 285 -11.04 -1.75 -9.28
N ILE A 286 -11.71 -2.51 -8.41
CA ILE A 286 -12.42 -3.74 -8.76
C ILE A 286 -13.90 -3.55 -8.49
N VAL A 287 -14.75 -3.77 -9.50
CA VAL A 287 -16.22 -3.68 -9.38
C VAL A 287 -16.84 -5.05 -9.60
N HIS A 288 -17.76 -5.47 -8.71
CA HIS A 288 -18.37 -6.79 -8.72
C HIS A 288 -19.77 -6.75 -9.34
N CYS A 289 -20.05 -7.66 -10.26
CA CYS A 289 -21.30 -7.76 -11.01
C CYS A 289 -21.84 -9.20 -11.00
N CYS A 290 -23.17 -9.35 -11.01
CA CYS A 290 -23.81 -10.66 -11.05
C CYS A 290 -23.81 -11.28 -12.45
N THR A 291 -23.96 -10.44 -13.52
CA THR A 291 -24.03 -10.92 -14.90
C THR A 291 -23.06 -10.15 -15.80
N GLU A 292 -22.71 -10.75 -16.94
CA GLU A 292 -21.87 -10.10 -17.94
C GLU A 292 -22.53 -8.84 -18.50
N ALA A 293 -23.85 -8.91 -18.80
CA ALA A 293 -24.60 -7.75 -19.27
C ALA A 293 -24.56 -6.59 -18.27
N GLN A 294 -24.69 -6.88 -16.97
CA GLN A 294 -24.54 -5.88 -15.91
C GLN A 294 -23.12 -5.27 -15.92
N ALA A 295 -22.09 -6.10 -16.06
CA ALA A 295 -20.69 -5.64 -16.11
C ALA A 295 -20.44 -4.74 -17.34
N GLN A 296 -20.97 -5.11 -18.50
CA GLN A 296 -20.87 -4.29 -19.71
C GLN A 296 -21.56 -2.93 -19.57
N VAL A 297 -22.77 -2.91 -19.00
CA VAL A 297 -23.52 -1.66 -18.75
C VAL A 297 -22.77 -0.80 -17.74
N MET A 298 -22.31 -1.39 -16.63
CA MET A 298 -21.58 -0.67 -15.59
C MET A 298 -20.26 -0.09 -16.13
N ARG A 299 -19.50 -0.84 -16.92
CA ARG A 299 -18.28 -0.33 -17.56
C ARG A 299 -18.59 0.93 -18.39
N LYS A 300 -19.63 0.92 -19.22
CA LYS A 300 -20.03 2.10 -20.01
C LYS A 300 -20.47 3.28 -19.13
N ARG A 301 -21.18 3.02 -18.02
CA ARG A 301 -21.61 4.08 -17.09
C ARG A 301 -20.41 4.70 -16.38
N ILE A 302 -19.47 3.89 -15.89
CA ILE A 302 -18.22 4.35 -15.25
C ILE A 302 -17.40 5.16 -16.27
N GLU A 303 -17.25 4.69 -17.49
CA GLU A 303 -16.53 5.39 -18.56
C GLU A 303 -17.11 6.79 -18.81
N ARG A 304 -18.44 6.90 -18.94
CA ARG A 304 -19.13 8.20 -19.09
C ARG A 304 -18.94 9.10 -17.86
N ARG A 305 -19.00 8.53 -16.66
CA ARG A 305 -18.78 9.28 -15.41
C ARG A 305 -17.36 9.84 -15.33
N LEU A 306 -16.36 9.02 -15.60
CA LEU A 306 -14.97 9.43 -15.62
C LEU A 306 -14.69 10.48 -16.70
N ALA A 307 -15.26 10.34 -17.90
CA ALA A 307 -15.14 11.31 -18.98
C ALA A 307 -15.68 12.70 -18.59
N ARG A 308 -16.82 12.78 -17.88
CA ARG A 308 -17.34 14.05 -17.31
C ARG A 308 -16.35 14.68 -16.31
N CYS A 309 -15.51 13.88 -15.66
CA CYS A 309 -14.48 14.33 -14.76
C CYS A 309 -13.09 14.44 -15.42
N LYS A 310 -13.04 14.47 -16.76
CA LYS A 310 -11.82 14.57 -17.59
C LYS A 310 -10.84 13.43 -17.42
N LEU A 311 -11.29 12.27 -16.91
CA LEU A 311 -10.53 11.04 -16.82
C LEU A 311 -10.92 10.05 -17.91
N LYS A 312 -10.00 9.13 -18.26
CA LYS A 312 -10.22 8.10 -19.28
C LYS A 312 -9.87 6.71 -18.72
N LEU A 313 -10.71 5.72 -19.02
CA LEU A 313 -10.36 4.32 -18.79
C LEU A 313 -9.25 3.87 -19.76
N HIS A 314 -8.32 3.05 -19.26
CA HIS A 314 -7.30 2.48 -20.14
C HIS A 314 -7.89 1.37 -21.01
N PRO A 315 -7.93 1.50 -22.36
CA PRO A 315 -8.74 0.62 -23.22
C PRO A 315 -8.30 -0.84 -23.21
N ARG A 316 -6.99 -1.12 -23.04
CA ARG A 316 -6.45 -2.49 -23.05
C ARG A 316 -6.34 -3.12 -21.67
N LYS A 317 -6.23 -2.32 -20.60
CA LYS A 317 -6.04 -2.85 -19.25
C LYS A 317 -7.37 -3.03 -18.51
N THR A 318 -8.38 -2.18 -18.78
CA THR A 318 -9.72 -2.37 -18.24
C THR A 318 -10.36 -3.62 -18.85
N LYS A 319 -10.68 -4.62 -18.00
CA LYS A 319 -11.19 -5.93 -18.42
C LYS A 319 -12.44 -6.31 -17.66
N ILE A 320 -13.34 -7.03 -18.33
CA ILE A 320 -14.43 -7.76 -17.69
C ILE A 320 -13.96 -9.20 -17.55
N VAL A 321 -13.99 -9.74 -16.34
CA VAL A 321 -13.41 -11.04 -15.98
C VAL A 321 -14.47 -11.93 -15.36
N TYR A 322 -14.54 -13.17 -15.81
CA TYR A 322 -15.41 -14.20 -15.27
C TYR A 322 -14.74 -14.92 -14.08
N CYS A 323 -15.43 -14.97 -12.94
CA CYS A 323 -14.94 -15.60 -11.72
C CYS A 323 -15.27 -17.11 -11.70
N LYS A 324 -14.65 -17.86 -12.59
CA LYS A 324 -14.86 -19.30 -12.78
C LYS A 324 -14.51 -20.12 -11.53
N ASP A 325 -15.40 -21.01 -11.13
CA ASP A 325 -15.18 -21.97 -10.04
C ASP A 325 -15.93 -23.30 -10.31
N TYR A 326 -16.07 -24.16 -9.31
CA TYR A 326 -16.72 -25.49 -9.47
C TYR A 326 -18.23 -25.42 -9.75
N LYS A 327 -18.89 -24.29 -9.46
CA LYS A 327 -20.30 -24.03 -9.79
C LYS A 327 -20.46 -23.27 -11.09
N ARG A 328 -19.47 -22.48 -11.47
CA ARG A 328 -19.44 -21.57 -12.60
C ARG A 328 -18.51 -22.10 -13.69
N LEU A 329 -19.03 -22.98 -14.54
CA LEU A 329 -18.26 -23.78 -15.50
C LEU A 329 -18.10 -23.12 -16.87
N GLY A 330 -18.71 -21.95 -17.11
CA GLY A 330 -18.55 -21.21 -18.38
C GLY A 330 -17.08 -20.97 -18.75
N SER A 331 -16.81 -20.77 -20.04
CA SER A 331 -15.49 -20.41 -20.54
C SER A 331 -15.55 -19.08 -21.26
N TYR A 332 -14.72 -18.14 -20.81
CA TYR A 332 -14.73 -16.76 -21.29
C TYR A 332 -13.31 -16.28 -21.59
N LYS A 333 -13.19 -15.23 -22.36
CA LYS A 333 -11.91 -14.65 -22.79
C LYS A 333 -10.98 -14.29 -21.62
N HIS A 334 -11.54 -13.80 -20.52
CA HIS A 334 -10.79 -13.39 -19.34
C HIS A 334 -11.33 -14.13 -18.10
N GLU A 335 -10.53 -14.99 -17.52
CA GLU A 335 -10.82 -15.77 -16.31
C GLU A 335 -9.79 -15.47 -15.20
N SER A 336 -9.08 -14.34 -15.30
CA SER A 336 -8.09 -13.91 -14.31
C SER A 336 -7.82 -12.43 -14.39
N PHE A 337 -7.49 -11.83 -13.23
CA PHE A 337 -7.01 -10.46 -13.12
C PHE A 337 -5.95 -10.35 -12.04
N ASP A 338 -5.15 -9.27 -12.09
CA ASP A 338 -4.15 -8.95 -11.07
C ASP A 338 -4.64 -7.76 -10.23
N PHE A 339 -4.55 -7.88 -8.91
CA PHE A 339 -4.89 -6.81 -7.98
C PHE A 339 -3.89 -6.79 -6.82
N LEU A 340 -3.25 -5.67 -6.60
CA LEU A 340 -2.27 -5.43 -5.52
C LEU A 340 -1.19 -6.53 -5.40
N GLY A 341 -0.65 -6.95 -6.55
CA GLY A 341 0.41 -7.97 -6.60
C GLY A 341 -0.06 -9.42 -6.42
N TYR A 342 -1.37 -9.64 -6.36
CA TYR A 342 -1.99 -10.96 -6.40
C TYR A 342 -2.66 -11.20 -7.75
N THR A 343 -2.60 -12.44 -8.26
CA THR A 343 -3.41 -12.91 -9.38
C THR A 343 -4.60 -13.68 -8.85
N PHE A 344 -5.80 -13.21 -9.15
CA PHE A 344 -7.07 -13.90 -8.95
C PHE A 344 -7.37 -14.77 -10.16
N ARG A 345 -7.60 -16.07 -9.96
CA ARG A 345 -7.94 -17.03 -11.02
C ARG A 345 -8.49 -18.32 -10.45
N PRO A 346 -9.09 -19.20 -11.30
CA PRO A 346 -9.44 -20.56 -10.90
C PRO A 346 -8.22 -21.33 -10.38
N ARG A 347 -8.35 -21.99 -9.24
CA ARG A 347 -7.29 -22.82 -8.61
C ARG A 347 -7.91 -23.99 -7.89
N LEU A 348 -7.22 -25.12 -7.95
CA LEU A 348 -7.58 -26.27 -7.11
C LEU A 348 -7.36 -25.92 -5.63
N CYS A 349 -8.41 -26.00 -4.85
CA CYS A 349 -8.43 -25.78 -3.41
C CYS A 349 -8.65 -27.12 -2.71
N LYS A 350 -8.01 -27.27 -1.53
CA LYS A 350 -8.19 -28.45 -0.67
C LYS A 350 -9.19 -28.09 0.43
N GLY A 351 -10.35 -28.75 0.42
CA GLY A 351 -11.32 -28.80 1.51
C GLY A 351 -11.46 -30.22 2.03
N ARG A 352 -12.67 -30.66 2.33
CA ARG A 352 -12.97 -32.10 2.55
C ARG A 352 -12.65 -32.90 1.27
N THR A 353 -13.02 -32.35 0.13
CA THR A 353 -12.63 -32.78 -1.22
C THR A 353 -11.88 -31.69 -1.94
N HIS A 354 -11.22 -32.02 -3.06
CA HIS A 354 -10.61 -31.00 -3.92
C HIS A 354 -11.71 -30.35 -4.77
N PHE A 355 -11.71 -29.02 -4.81
CA PHE A 355 -12.66 -28.26 -5.60
C PHE A 355 -11.97 -27.08 -6.32
N LEU A 356 -12.53 -26.64 -7.45
CA LEU A 356 -12.06 -25.47 -8.15
C LEU A 356 -12.64 -24.22 -7.47
N GLY A 357 -11.79 -23.33 -6.98
CA GLY A 357 -12.20 -22.06 -6.38
C GLY A 357 -11.51 -20.86 -7.05
N PHE A 358 -12.18 -19.73 -7.14
CA PHE A 358 -11.60 -18.49 -7.64
C PHE A 358 -10.86 -17.79 -6.49
N THR A 359 -9.53 -17.86 -6.48
CA THR A 359 -8.73 -17.43 -5.32
C THR A 359 -7.47 -16.66 -5.70
N PRO A 360 -7.02 -15.69 -4.82
CA PRO A 360 -5.77 -14.97 -5.02
C PRO A 360 -4.55 -15.82 -4.64
N ALA A 361 -3.48 -15.61 -5.39
CA ALA A 361 -2.13 -16.01 -5.00
C ALA A 361 -1.14 -14.98 -5.56
N VAL A 362 0.10 -15.02 -5.09
CA VAL A 362 1.16 -14.13 -5.58
C VAL A 362 1.19 -14.07 -7.11
N SER A 363 1.27 -12.87 -7.69
CA SER A 363 1.27 -12.66 -9.13
C SER A 363 2.61 -13.07 -9.78
N LYS A 364 2.58 -13.36 -11.08
CA LYS A 364 3.80 -13.65 -11.85
C LYS A 364 4.77 -12.47 -11.85
N SER A 365 4.27 -11.24 -11.89
CA SER A 365 5.08 -10.02 -11.83
C SER A 365 5.79 -9.88 -10.47
N ALA A 366 5.08 -10.14 -9.37
CA ALA A 366 5.67 -10.13 -8.03
C ALA A 366 6.73 -11.23 -7.86
N ILE A 367 6.49 -12.46 -8.36
CA ILE A 367 7.48 -13.53 -8.38
C ILE A 367 8.73 -13.12 -9.16
N LYS A 368 8.56 -12.51 -10.34
CA LYS A 368 9.68 -12.02 -11.15
C LYS A 368 10.50 -10.97 -10.41
N ALA A 369 9.85 -10.02 -9.73
CA ALA A 369 10.52 -9.00 -8.92
C ALA A 369 11.28 -9.61 -7.74
N MET A 370 10.66 -10.51 -6.97
CA MET A 370 11.33 -11.23 -5.88
C MET A 370 12.54 -12.02 -6.37
N SER A 371 12.42 -12.74 -7.51
CA SER A 371 13.53 -13.47 -8.12
C SER A 371 14.68 -12.55 -8.54
N ALA A 372 14.38 -11.35 -9.04
CA ALA A 372 15.39 -10.34 -9.38
C ALA A 372 16.11 -9.85 -8.11
N THR A 373 15.38 -9.58 -7.03
CA THR A 373 15.94 -9.20 -5.74
C THR A 373 16.90 -10.27 -5.20
N ILE A 374 16.48 -11.55 -5.21
CA ILE A 374 17.32 -12.67 -4.75
C ILE A 374 18.61 -12.78 -5.56
N ARG A 375 18.52 -12.63 -6.90
CA ARG A 375 19.70 -12.61 -7.77
C ARG A 375 20.61 -11.43 -7.47
N GLY A 376 20.04 -10.26 -7.20
CA GLY A 376 20.77 -9.04 -6.85
C GLY A 376 21.55 -9.16 -5.54
N TRP A 377 21.10 -9.97 -4.60
CA TRP A 377 21.84 -10.21 -3.34
C TRP A 377 23.20 -10.87 -3.57
N LYS A 378 23.37 -11.68 -4.63
CA LYS A 378 24.63 -12.41 -4.92
C LYS A 378 25.15 -13.17 -3.70
N ILE A 379 24.26 -13.84 -2.95
CA ILE A 379 24.55 -14.55 -1.66
C ILE A 379 25.77 -15.47 -1.79
N GLN A 380 25.94 -16.13 -2.92
CA GLN A 380 27.08 -17.03 -3.16
C GLN A 380 28.44 -16.32 -3.08
N LEU A 381 28.50 -14.99 -3.12
CA LEU A 381 29.74 -14.21 -3.00
C LEU A 381 30.04 -13.76 -1.57
N TRP A 382 29.16 -14.00 -0.62
CA TRP A 382 29.32 -13.57 0.78
C TRP A 382 30.18 -14.57 1.59
N SER A 383 31.36 -14.91 1.09
CA SER A 383 32.25 -15.94 1.70
C SER A 383 32.70 -15.60 3.11
N SER A 384 32.88 -14.33 3.46
CA SER A 384 33.25 -13.86 4.80
C SER A 384 32.08 -13.86 5.79
N SER A 385 30.83 -13.90 5.34
CA SER A 385 29.65 -13.83 6.22
C SER A 385 29.33 -15.18 6.85
N SER A 386 28.76 -15.16 8.06
CA SER A 386 28.15 -16.34 8.71
C SER A 386 26.68 -16.50 8.22
N LEU A 387 26.02 -17.62 8.59
CA LEU A 387 24.61 -17.83 8.31
C LEU A 387 23.74 -16.82 9.07
N GLU A 388 24.14 -16.48 10.29
CA GLU A 388 23.48 -15.51 11.15
C GLU A 388 23.54 -14.10 10.54
N ASP A 389 24.70 -13.68 10.01
CA ASP A 389 24.86 -12.39 9.34
C ASP A 389 23.98 -12.30 8.08
N MET A 390 23.95 -13.39 7.31
CA MET A 390 23.06 -13.48 6.15
C MET A 390 21.59 -13.41 6.56
N ALA A 391 21.21 -14.14 7.60
CA ALA A 391 19.86 -14.15 8.13
C ALA A 391 19.42 -12.74 8.58
N LYS A 392 20.27 -12.00 9.30
CA LYS A 392 20.01 -10.60 9.69
C LYS A 392 19.71 -9.71 8.48
N ARG A 393 20.44 -9.89 7.37
CA ARG A 393 20.27 -9.07 6.16
C ARG A 393 19.03 -9.41 5.35
N ILE A 394 18.72 -10.71 5.16
CA ILE A 394 17.68 -11.13 4.22
C ILE A 394 16.32 -11.41 4.89
N ASN A 395 16.30 -11.79 6.18
CA ASN A 395 15.06 -12.12 6.89
C ASN A 395 14.02 -11.01 6.89
N PRO A 396 14.34 -9.71 7.07
CA PRO A 396 13.33 -8.65 7.00
C PRO A 396 12.56 -8.66 5.68
N VAL A 397 13.26 -8.85 4.56
CA VAL A 397 12.66 -8.91 3.23
C VAL A 397 11.81 -10.17 3.05
N ILE A 398 12.35 -11.34 3.47
CA ILE A 398 11.62 -12.63 3.36
C ILE A 398 10.34 -12.59 4.22
N ARG A 399 10.41 -12.07 5.45
CA ARG A 399 9.24 -11.90 6.32
C ARG A 399 8.19 -11.01 5.68
N GLY A 400 8.60 -9.90 5.07
CA GLY A 400 7.71 -9.02 4.32
C GLY A 400 6.98 -9.78 3.20
N TRP A 401 7.69 -10.57 2.40
CA TRP A 401 7.08 -11.38 1.33
C TRP A 401 6.13 -12.45 1.86
N VAL A 402 6.52 -13.16 2.92
CA VAL A 402 5.70 -14.22 3.51
C VAL A 402 4.45 -13.66 4.17
N ASN A 403 4.58 -12.57 4.93
CA ASN A 403 3.46 -11.93 5.60
C ASN A 403 2.46 -11.35 4.60
N TYR A 404 2.94 -10.77 3.51
CA TYR A 404 2.06 -10.20 2.49
C TYR A 404 1.50 -11.29 1.57
N TYR A 405 2.34 -11.99 0.80
CA TYR A 405 1.90 -12.92 -0.23
C TYR A 405 1.52 -14.31 0.27
N GLY A 406 1.92 -14.68 1.49
CA GLY A 406 1.60 -15.97 2.10
C GLY A 406 0.21 -16.03 2.73
N LYS A 407 -0.50 -14.89 2.89
CA LYS A 407 -1.80 -14.78 3.56
C LYS A 407 -2.86 -15.73 2.98
N TYR A 408 -2.99 -15.80 1.66
CA TYR A 408 -4.05 -16.59 1.01
C TYR A 408 -3.56 -17.92 0.43
N ARG A 409 -2.34 -17.99 -0.11
CA ARG A 409 -1.78 -19.22 -0.67
C ARG A 409 -0.26 -19.29 -0.50
N LYS A 410 0.16 -19.75 0.66
CA LYS A 410 1.58 -19.83 1.05
C LYS A 410 2.42 -20.68 0.09
N SER A 411 1.86 -21.82 -0.39
CA SER A 411 2.57 -22.71 -1.32
C SER A 411 2.96 -22.05 -2.65
N ALA A 412 2.28 -20.98 -3.05
CA ALA A 412 2.64 -20.22 -4.25
C ALA A 412 3.98 -19.48 -4.13
N LEU A 413 4.50 -19.30 -2.91
CA LEU A 413 5.83 -18.73 -2.65
C LEU A 413 6.95 -19.78 -2.67
N TYR A 414 6.66 -21.07 -2.65
CA TYR A 414 7.69 -22.11 -2.59
C TYR A 414 8.75 -22.01 -3.69
N PRO A 415 8.44 -21.66 -4.96
CA PRO A 415 9.47 -21.44 -5.97
C PRO A 415 10.49 -20.36 -5.60
N ILE A 416 10.04 -19.28 -4.93
CA ILE A 416 10.90 -18.18 -4.45
C ILE A 416 11.73 -18.62 -3.26
N LEU A 417 11.12 -19.30 -2.28
CA LEU A 417 11.83 -19.80 -1.10
C LEU A 417 12.88 -20.83 -1.50
N ARG A 418 12.61 -21.66 -2.52
CA ARG A 418 13.59 -22.60 -3.10
C ARG A 418 14.77 -21.88 -3.77
N GLN A 419 14.54 -20.73 -4.42
CA GLN A 419 15.65 -19.95 -4.98
C GLN A 419 16.60 -19.43 -3.89
N ILE A 420 16.07 -19.04 -2.72
CA ILE A 420 16.88 -18.64 -1.56
C ILE A 420 17.68 -19.84 -1.05
N GLU A 421 17.04 -20.99 -0.87
CA GLU A 421 17.69 -22.23 -0.46
C GLU A 421 18.84 -22.59 -1.41
N HIS A 422 18.60 -22.57 -2.72
CA HIS A 422 19.63 -22.83 -3.72
C HIS A 422 20.79 -21.83 -3.66
N ALA A 423 20.51 -20.56 -3.32
CA ALA A 423 21.57 -19.55 -3.16
C ALA A 423 22.42 -19.84 -1.92
N LEU A 424 21.81 -20.26 -0.80
CA LEU A 424 22.49 -20.66 0.42
C LEU A 424 23.33 -21.94 0.22
N VAL A 425 22.81 -22.92 -0.51
CA VAL A 425 23.56 -24.14 -0.86
C VAL A 425 24.80 -23.80 -1.69
N ARG A 426 24.66 -22.96 -2.73
CA ARG A 426 25.80 -22.49 -3.54
C ARG A 426 26.83 -21.75 -2.71
N TRP A 427 26.40 -20.92 -1.75
CA TRP A 427 27.29 -20.25 -0.83
C TRP A 427 28.07 -21.27 0.04
N ALA A 428 27.38 -22.27 0.62
CA ALA A 428 28.02 -23.31 1.43
C ALA A 428 29.08 -24.09 0.63
N MET A 429 28.76 -24.43 -0.63
CA MET A 429 29.71 -25.12 -1.54
C MET A 429 30.94 -24.27 -1.87
N ARG A 430 30.84 -22.93 -1.89
CA ARG A 430 31.97 -22.03 -2.10
C ARG A 430 32.79 -21.84 -0.83
N LYS A 431 32.15 -21.71 0.32
CA LYS A 431 32.79 -21.43 1.61
C LYS A 431 33.54 -22.65 2.15
N TYR A 432 32.95 -23.85 2.08
CA TYR A 432 33.46 -25.04 2.70
C TYR A 432 34.05 -26.01 1.68
N LYS A 433 35.40 -26.25 1.75
CA LYS A 433 36.12 -27.15 0.84
C LYS A 433 35.47 -28.55 0.75
N ARG A 434 35.04 -29.12 1.89
CA ARG A 434 34.38 -30.45 2.00
C ARG A 434 33.01 -30.56 1.29
N LEU A 435 32.40 -29.43 0.96
CA LEU A 435 31.11 -29.38 0.28
C LEU A 435 31.23 -29.00 -1.22
N ARG A 436 32.42 -28.61 -1.66
CA ARG A 436 32.69 -28.15 -3.02
C ARG A 436 32.32 -29.25 -4.03
N GLY A 437 31.49 -28.90 -5.01
CA GLY A 437 30.98 -29.81 -6.06
C GLY A 437 29.89 -30.78 -5.63
N HIS A 438 29.54 -30.87 -4.35
CA HIS A 438 28.59 -31.85 -3.81
C HIS A 438 27.27 -31.19 -3.40
N TRP A 439 26.39 -30.92 -4.35
CA TRP A 439 25.10 -30.25 -4.12
C TRP A 439 24.25 -30.92 -3.04
N LEU A 440 24.03 -32.23 -3.15
CA LEU A 440 23.19 -32.98 -2.21
C LEU A 440 23.76 -32.94 -0.80
N LYS A 441 25.10 -33.15 -0.66
CA LYS A 441 25.81 -33.08 0.62
C LYS A 441 25.69 -31.69 1.27
N ALA A 442 25.79 -30.63 0.46
CA ALA A 442 25.59 -29.25 0.92
C ALA A 442 24.15 -28.96 1.32
N THR A 443 23.15 -29.49 0.58
CA THR A 443 21.72 -29.39 0.93
C THR A 443 21.45 -30.09 2.26
N HIS A 444 21.93 -31.31 2.46
CA HIS A 444 21.76 -32.06 3.71
C HIS A 444 22.48 -31.37 4.89
N TRP A 445 23.65 -30.81 4.65
CA TRP A 445 24.36 -30.02 5.67
C TRP A 445 23.49 -28.80 6.11
N LEU A 446 22.94 -28.04 5.16
CA LEU A 446 22.05 -26.92 5.45
C LEU A 446 20.77 -27.38 6.15
N GLY A 447 20.22 -28.54 5.74
CA GLY A 447 19.02 -29.13 6.35
C GLY A 447 19.24 -29.57 7.81
N ARG A 448 20.42 -30.10 8.15
CA ARG A 448 20.78 -30.41 9.56
C ARG A 448 20.83 -29.15 10.41
N ILE A 449 21.36 -28.04 9.87
CA ILE A 449 21.33 -26.74 10.57
C ILE A 449 19.88 -26.27 10.73
N ALA A 450 19.04 -26.38 9.69
CA ALA A 450 17.63 -25.98 9.76
C ALA A 450 16.81 -26.82 10.75
N ARG A 451 17.20 -28.06 11.04
CA ARG A 451 16.60 -28.88 12.13
C ARG A 451 17.02 -28.37 13.51
N ARG A 452 18.31 -28.06 13.70
CA ARG A 452 18.88 -27.56 14.95
C ARG A 452 18.43 -26.15 15.28
N GLU A 453 18.38 -25.28 14.28
CA GLU A 453 18.07 -23.86 14.40
C GLU A 453 16.94 -23.45 13.45
N PRO A 454 15.69 -23.93 13.70
CA PRO A 454 14.57 -23.70 12.78
C PRO A 454 14.15 -22.24 12.69
N GLY A 455 14.57 -21.41 13.66
CA GLY A 455 14.31 -19.97 13.72
C GLY A 455 15.30 -19.11 12.93
N LEU A 456 16.43 -19.66 12.44
CA LEU A 456 17.48 -18.86 11.83
C LEU A 456 17.03 -18.10 10.59
N PHE A 457 16.41 -18.78 9.62
CA PHE A 457 15.85 -18.13 8.43
C PHE A 457 14.33 -18.05 8.48
N ALA A 458 13.78 -16.91 8.05
CA ALA A 458 12.34 -16.69 8.00
C ALA A 458 11.60 -17.71 7.11
N SER A 459 12.23 -18.23 6.05
CA SER A 459 11.71 -19.32 5.23
C SER A 459 11.55 -20.62 6.01
N TRP A 460 12.49 -20.93 6.91
CA TRP A 460 12.46 -22.13 7.76
C TRP A 460 11.37 -22.05 8.82
N GLN A 461 11.19 -20.88 9.44
CA GLN A 461 10.07 -20.61 10.35
C GLN A 461 8.70 -20.86 9.69
N CYS A 462 8.61 -20.57 8.40
CA CYS A 462 7.40 -20.80 7.62
C CYS A 462 7.18 -22.26 7.20
N GLY A 463 8.04 -23.18 7.61
CA GLY A 463 7.95 -24.60 7.27
C GLY A 463 8.60 -24.98 5.94
N PHE A 464 9.25 -24.05 5.24
CA PHE A 464 10.04 -24.35 4.04
C PHE A 464 11.49 -24.53 4.41
N ARG A 465 11.92 -25.78 4.60
CA ARG A 465 13.27 -26.17 5.07
C ARG A 465 13.96 -27.06 4.06
N PRO A 466 15.31 -26.95 3.92
CA PRO A 466 16.08 -27.89 3.12
C PRO A 466 15.96 -29.31 3.68
N SER A 467 16.07 -30.31 2.79
CA SER A 467 16.17 -31.71 3.21
C SER A 467 17.44 -31.93 4.02
N ALA A 468 17.34 -32.63 5.14
CA ALA A 468 18.50 -32.94 5.98
C ALA A 468 19.18 -34.28 5.60
N GLY A 469 18.58 -35.03 4.68
CA GLY A 469 18.95 -36.42 4.41
C GLY A 469 18.52 -37.38 5.54
N GLN A 470 18.71 -38.67 5.30
CA GLN A 470 18.62 -39.68 6.33
C GLN A 470 19.85 -39.66 7.22
#